data_fb29fb65fbc9538abdba56006c766cf7
#
_entry.id   fb29fb65fbc9538abdba56006c766cf7
#
_cell.length_a   1.000
_cell.length_b   1.000
_cell.length_c   1.000
_cell.angle_alpha   90.00
_cell.angle_beta   90.00
_cell.angle_gamma   90.00
#
_symmetry.space_group_name_H-M   'P 1'
#
loop_
_entity.id
_entity.type
_entity.pdbx_description
1 polymer ?
#
loop_
_entity_poly.entity_id
_entity_poly.type
_entity_poly.pdbx_seq_one_letter_code
_entity_poly.pdbx_strand_id
1 'polypeptide(L)'
;MPHVEIKYSDNLDIDTKQFFDDIEGVINKKDSGAGECKSRAYPCSEYKYTHIIVSISLLTKAHRDKEFTLKLSNELERVIKLHLKQSAYFSLNIEYSQAYYTTNIHRIDADTLDDINSSS
;
A
#
# COMPACT_ATOMS: atom_id res chain seq x y z
N MET A 1 7.72 -7.61 -4.21
CA MET A 1 7.85 -6.17 -3.90
C MET A 1 6.47 -5.53 -3.92
N PRO A 2 5.88 -5.26 -2.74
CA PRO A 2 4.54 -4.69 -2.68
C PRO A 2 4.50 -3.24 -3.13
N HIS A 3 3.37 -2.87 -3.75
CA HIS A 3 3.06 -1.49 -4.08
C HIS A 3 1.77 -1.07 -3.41
N VAL A 4 1.74 0.16 -2.89
CA VAL A 4 0.57 0.74 -2.25
C VAL A 4 0.25 2.06 -2.93
N GLU A 5 -0.97 2.19 -3.43
CA GLU A 5 -1.48 3.43 -3.99
C GLU A 5 -2.66 3.91 -3.17
N ILE A 6 -2.61 5.17 -2.76
CA ILE A 6 -3.67 5.79 -2.00
C ILE A 6 -4.17 6.99 -2.80
N LYS A 7 -5.46 6.98 -3.16
CA LYS A 7 -6.10 8.12 -3.82
C LYS A 7 -7.21 8.60 -2.90
N TYR A 8 -7.22 9.89 -2.60
CA TYR A 8 -8.16 10.41 -1.63
C TYR A 8 -8.55 11.86 -1.93
N SER A 9 -9.75 12.23 -1.54
CA SER A 9 -10.18 13.62 -1.62
C SER A 9 -9.35 14.47 -0.65
N ASP A 10 -8.82 15.59 -1.11
CA ASP A 10 -7.84 16.37 -0.34
C ASP A 10 -8.41 17.09 0.88
N ASN A 11 -9.74 17.03 1.08
CA ASN A 11 -10.36 17.50 2.31
C ASN A 11 -10.16 16.53 3.49
N LEU A 12 -9.61 15.33 3.25
CA LEU A 12 -9.24 14.41 4.32
C LEU A 12 -7.90 14.82 4.93
N ASP A 13 -7.85 14.93 6.25
CA ASP A 13 -6.62 15.22 6.98
C ASP A 13 -5.92 13.91 7.32
N ILE A 14 -4.91 13.56 6.53
CA ILE A 14 -4.17 12.32 6.65
C ILE A 14 -2.67 12.61 6.75
N ASP A 15 -2.03 12.05 7.78
CA ASP A 15 -0.56 11.99 7.84
C ASP A 15 -0.09 10.84 6.96
N THR A 16 0.29 11.14 5.72
CA THR A 16 0.61 10.12 4.72
C THR A 16 1.82 9.27 5.09
N LYS A 17 2.82 9.85 5.74
CA LYS A 17 4.02 9.09 6.13
C LYS A 17 3.69 8.04 7.18
N GLN A 18 2.95 8.41 8.20
CA GLN A 18 2.51 7.47 9.23
C GLN A 18 1.57 6.42 8.64
N PHE A 19 0.73 6.83 7.70
CA PHE A 19 -0.18 5.96 6.99
C PHE A 19 0.59 4.87 6.22
N PHE A 20 1.64 5.26 5.50
CA PHE A 20 2.49 4.31 4.78
C PHE A 20 3.16 3.32 5.73
N ASP A 21 3.71 3.81 6.84
CA ASP A 21 4.39 2.96 7.82
C ASP A 21 3.44 1.94 8.43
N ASP A 22 2.22 2.36 8.76
CA ASP A 22 1.25 1.46 9.37
C ASP A 22 0.75 0.40 8.40
N ILE A 23 0.53 0.77 7.12
CA ILE A 23 0.16 -0.21 6.09
C ILE A 23 1.29 -1.23 5.87
N GLU A 24 2.53 -0.76 5.73
CA GLU A 24 3.68 -1.64 5.59
C GLU A 24 3.82 -2.56 6.80
N GLY A 25 3.61 -2.02 8.00
CA GLY A 25 3.65 -2.80 9.23
C GLY A 25 2.63 -3.94 9.23
N VAL A 26 1.40 -3.68 8.79
CA VAL A 26 0.36 -4.71 8.69
C VAL A 26 0.76 -5.79 7.70
N ILE A 27 1.21 -5.40 6.51
CA ILE A 27 1.60 -6.34 5.45
C ILE A 27 2.74 -7.23 5.94
N ASN A 28 3.79 -6.65 6.54
CA ASN A 28 4.94 -7.41 7.03
C ASN A 28 4.61 -8.28 8.24
N LYS A 29 3.66 -7.88 9.07
CA LYS A 29 3.20 -8.70 10.17
C LYS A 29 2.47 -9.95 9.69
N LYS A 30 1.69 -9.84 8.63
CA LYS A 30 0.97 -10.96 8.02
C LYS A 30 1.87 -11.82 7.14
N ASP A 31 2.88 -11.22 6.54
CA ASP A 31 3.80 -11.90 5.62
C ASP A 31 5.19 -11.27 5.74
N SER A 32 6.02 -11.83 6.60
CA SER A 32 7.38 -11.31 6.87
C SER A 32 8.28 -11.31 5.63
N GLY A 33 7.95 -12.09 4.62
CA GLY A 33 8.69 -12.12 3.36
C GLY A 33 8.30 -11.04 2.37
N ALA A 34 7.30 -10.22 2.68
CA ALA A 34 6.82 -9.18 1.76
C ALA A 34 7.86 -8.07 1.54
N GLY A 35 8.56 -7.68 2.60
CA GLY A 35 9.59 -6.65 2.51
C GLY A 35 9.02 -5.23 2.46
N GLU A 36 9.83 -4.32 1.94
CA GLU A 36 9.49 -2.91 1.84
C GLU A 36 8.34 -2.68 0.87
N CYS A 37 7.39 -1.82 1.25
CA CYS A 37 6.28 -1.43 0.41
C CYS A 37 6.58 -0.12 -0.29
N LYS A 38 6.49 -0.10 -1.62
CA LYS A 38 6.64 1.12 -2.40
C LYS A 38 5.30 1.83 -2.41
N SER A 39 5.17 2.85 -1.57
CA SER A 39 3.90 3.53 -1.29
C SER A 39 3.89 4.93 -1.85
N ARG A 40 2.70 5.36 -2.32
CA ARG A 40 2.47 6.72 -2.81
C ARG A 40 1.04 7.13 -2.58
N ALA A 41 0.84 8.43 -2.40
CA ALA A 41 -0.47 9.01 -2.16
C ALA A 41 -0.76 10.11 -3.17
N TYR A 42 -1.97 10.13 -3.67
CA TYR A 42 -2.46 11.09 -4.65
C TYR A 42 -3.63 11.85 -4.03
N PRO A 43 -3.41 13.05 -3.48
CA PRO A 43 -4.53 13.88 -3.05
C PRO A 43 -5.25 14.44 -4.27
N CYS A 44 -6.56 14.27 -4.30
CA CYS A 44 -7.40 14.75 -5.40
C CYS A 44 -8.01 16.09 -5.01
N SER A 45 -7.76 17.14 -5.81
CA SER A 45 -8.37 18.46 -5.59
C SER A 45 -9.76 18.56 -6.23
N GLU A 46 -10.01 17.78 -7.27
CA GLU A 46 -11.31 17.71 -7.92
C GLU A 46 -11.91 16.34 -7.63
N TYR A 47 -12.98 16.33 -6.87
CA TYR A 47 -13.62 15.09 -6.45
C TYR A 47 -15.12 15.33 -6.21
N LYS A 48 -15.86 14.25 -6.25
CA LYS A 48 -17.25 14.24 -5.81
C LYS A 48 -17.35 13.28 -4.62
N TYR A 49 -17.87 13.76 -3.52
CA TYR A 49 -17.96 13.07 -2.23
C TYR A 49 -16.60 12.82 -1.60
N THR A 50 -16.54 12.96 -0.29
CA THR A 50 -15.33 12.65 0.49
C THR A 50 -15.05 11.15 0.45
N HIS A 51 -13.88 10.76 -0.03
CA HIS A 51 -13.58 9.35 -0.22
C HIS A 51 -12.10 9.05 -0.20
N ILE A 52 -11.80 7.78 -0.01
CA ILE A 52 -10.45 7.23 -0.10
C ILE A 52 -10.52 5.85 -0.74
N ILE A 53 -9.57 5.57 -1.62
CA ILE A 53 -9.35 4.23 -2.14
C ILE A 53 -7.88 3.85 -1.98
N VAL A 54 -7.65 2.69 -1.39
CA VAL A 54 -6.32 2.14 -1.18
C VAL A 54 -6.20 0.88 -2.03
N SER A 55 -5.19 0.83 -2.89
CA SER A 55 -4.90 -0.32 -3.74
C SER A 55 -3.56 -0.91 -3.38
N ILE A 56 -3.53 -2.20 -3.08
CA ILE A 56 -2.33 -2.92 -2.69
C ILE A 56 -2.07 -4.00 -3.71
N SER A 57 -0.86 -3.99 -4.29
CA SER A 57 -0.44 -4.98 -5.28
C SER A 57 0.67 -5.84 -4.69
N LEU A 58 0.47 -7.14 -4.69
CA LEU A 58 1.40 -8.14 -4.17
C LEU A 58 1.75 -9.14 -5.25
N LEU A 59 2.92 -9.76 -5.11
CA LEU A 59 3.27 -10.88 -5.97
C LEU A 59 2.39 -12.10 -5.64
N THR A 60 2.02 -12.84 -6.66
CA THR A 60 1.33 -14.11 -6.49
C THR A 60 2.27 -15.13 -5.88
N LYS A 61 1.87 -15.70 -4.75
CA LYS A 61 2.61 -16.76 -4.04
C LYS A 61 1.62 -17.77 -3.48
N ALA A 62 2.05 -19.04 -3.37
CA ALA A 62 1.16 -20.13 -2.96
C ALA A 62 0.48 -19.90 -1.60
N HIS A 63 1.19 -19.31 -0.63
CA HIS A 63 0.63 -19.05 0.69
C HIS A 63 -0.34 -17.87 0.75
N ARG A 64 -0.38 -17.05 -0.31
CA ARG A 64 -1.29 -15.91 -0.40
C ARG A 64 -2.61 -16.33 -1.01
N ASP A 65 -3.31 -17.19 -0.27
CA ASP A 65 -4.59 -17.75 -0.67
C ASP A 65 -5.75 -16.85 -0.22
N LYS A 66 -6.97 -17.36 -0.35
CA LYS A 66 -8.18 -16.64 0.01
C LYS A 66 -8.21 -16.30 1.49
N GLU A 67 -7.87 -17.25 2.35
CA GLU A 67 -7.88 -17.03 3.80
C GLU A 67 -6.88 -15.96 4.21
N PHE A 68 -5.65 -16.04 3.70
CA PHE A 68 -4.62 -15.02 3.90
C PHE A 68 -5.13 -13.65 3.47
N THR A 69 -5.70 -13.56 2.27
CA THR A 69 -6.16 -12.29 1.70
C THR A 69 -7.28 -11.67 2.52
N LEU A 70 -8.24 -12.48 3.00
CA LEU A 70 -9.33 -11.96 3.83
C LEU A 70 -8.82 -11.44 5.17
N LYS A 71 -7.90 -12.13 5.81
CA LYS A 71 -7.29 -11.68 7.07
C LYS A 71 -6.50 -10.39 6.88
N LEU A 72 -5.73 -10.33 5.80
CA LEU A 72 -4.96 -9.13 5.47
C LEU A 72 -5.90 -7.95 5.20
N SER A 73 -6.92 -8.16 4.40
CA SER A 73 -7.91 -7.12 4.06
C SER A 73 -8.61 -6.58 5.31
N ASN A 74 -9.04 -7.46 6.20
CA ASN A 74 -9.73 -7.06 7.43
C ASN A 74 -8.83 -6.23 8.34
N GLU A 75 -7.58 -6.63 8.50
CA GLU A 75 -6.64 -5.90 9.34
C GLU A 75 -6.25 -4.56 8.71
N LEU A 76 -6.06 -4.51 7.40
CA LEU A 76 -5.78 -3.27 6.70
C LEU A 76 -6.95 -2.29 6.82
N GLU A 77 -8.16 -2.76 6.63
CA GLU A 77 -9.34 -1.89 6.79
C GLU A 77 -9.39 -1.28 8.19
N ARG A 78 -9.18 -2.11 9.21
CA ARG A 78 -9.18 -1.64 10.61
C ARG A 78 -8.13 -0.56 10.83
N VAL A 79 -6.89 -0.81 10.42
CA VAL A 79 -5.77 0.12 10.63
C VAL A 79 -5.94 1.40 9.83
N ILE A 80 -6.34 1.28 8.57
CA ILE A 80 -6.55 2.46 7.72
C ILE A 80 -7.62 3.37 8.31
N LYS A 81 -8.73 2.81 8.78
CA LYS A 81 -9.82 3.60 9.35
C LYS A 81 -9.42 4.34 10.62
N LEU A 82 -8.41 3.87 11.34
CA LEU A 82 -7.88 4.61 12.50
C LEU A 82 -7.26 5.96 12.11
N HIS A 83 -6.82 6.10 10.87
CA HIS A 83 -6.24 7.35 10.35
C HIS A 83 -7.31 8.33 9.84
N LEU A 84 -8.54 7.86 9.63
CA LEU A 84 -9.61 8.68 9.08
C LEU A 84 -10.31 9.43 10.21
N LYS A 85 -10.18 10.75 10.22
CA LYS A 85 -10.77 11.62 11.24
C LYS A 85 -12.13 12.16 10.84
N GLN A 86 -12.59 11.82 9.65
CA GLN A 86 -13.84 12.30 9.06
C GLN A 86 -14.58 11.15 8.43
N SER A 87 -15.89 11.29 8.30
CA SER A 87 -16.68 10.33 7.54
C SER A 87 -16.30 10.38 6.07
N ALA A 88 -16.11 9.22 5.47
CA ALA A 88 -15.68 9.10 4.08
C ALA A 88 -16.12 7.76 3.50
N TYR A 89 -16.39 7.76 2.19
CA TYR A 89 -16.50 6.48 1.48
C TYR A 89 -15.14 5.83 1.42
N PHE A 90 -15.09 4.55 1.74
CA PHE A 90 -13.85 3.77 1.84
C PHE A 90 -13.86 2.61 0.87
N SER A 91 -12.74 2.46 0.16
CA SER A 91 -12.51 1.29 -0.69
C SER A 91 -11.10 0.76 -0.48
N LEU A 92 -10.97 -0.55 -0.44
CA LEU A 92 -9.69 -1.24 -0.35
C LEU A 92 -9.66 -2.35 -1.39
N ASN A 93 -8.61 -2.38 -2.20
CA ASN A 93 -8.42 -3.38 -3.22
C ASN A 93 -7.06 -4.07 -3.03
N ILE A 94 -7.06 -5.40 -3.02
CA ILE A 94 -5.83 -6.19 -2.98
C ILE A 94 -5.76 -6.98 -4.28
N GLU A 95 -4.66 -6.77 -5.02
CA GLU A 95 -4.41 -7.42 -6.30
C GLU A 95 -3.14 -8.25 -6.24
N TYR A 96 -3.13 -9.36 -6.95
CA TYR A 96 -1.95 -10.20 -7.10
C TYR A 96 -1.43 -10.12 -8.54
N SER A 97 -0.10 -10.24 -8.67
CA SER A 97 0.57 -10.12 -9.96
C SER A 97 0.09 -11.19 -10.95
N GLN A 98 0.01 -10.79 -12.21
CA GLN A 98 -0.27 -11.69 -13.33
C GLN A 98 1.00 -12.39 -13.80
N ALA A 99 0.84 -13.38 -14.69
CA ALA A 99 1.95 -14.19 -15.18
C ALA A 99 3.05 -13.39 -15.90
N TYR A 100 2.70 -12.23 -16.43
CA TYR A 100 3.63 -11.40 -17.21
C TYR A 100 4.09 -10.15 -16.45
N TYR A 101 4.06 -10.22 -15.14
CA TYR A 101 4.50 -9.13 -14.27
C TYR A 101 6.02 -9.18 -14.09
N THR A 102 6.71 -8.05 -14.32
CA THR A 102 8.15 -7.93 -14.12
C THR A 102 8.42 -6.89 -13.04
N THR A 103 9.19 -7.26 -12.03
CA THR A 103 9.62 -6.34 -10.98
C THR A 103 11.06 -6.65 -10.59
N ASN A 104 11.88 -5.64 -10.50
CA ASN A 104 13.28 -5.76 -10.11
C ASN A 104 13.82 -4.39 -9.71
N ILE A 105 15.10 -4.35 -9.34
CA ILE A 105 15.79 -3.11 -9.01
C ILE A 105 16.65 -2.72 -10.20
N HIS A 106 16.44 -1.50 -10.72
CA HIS A 106 17.33 -0.94 -11.72
C HIS A 106 18.55 -0.33 -11.00
N ARG A 107 19.72 -0.75 -11.38
CA ARG A 107 20.99 -0.25 -10.82
C ARG A 107 21.88 0.30 -11.90
N ILE A 108 22.51 1.45 -11.63
CA ILE A 108 23.53 2.01 -12.51
C ILE A 108 24.86 1.32 -12.22
N ASP A 109 25.15 1.11 -10.93
CA ASP A 109 26.30 0.35 -10.45
C ASP A 109 25.94 -0.35 -9.12
N ALA A 110 26.91 -1.10 -8.55
CA ALA A 110 26.66 -1.89 -7.34
C ALA A 110 26.35 -1.04 -6.10
N ASP A 111 26.77 0.21 -6.06
CA ASP A 111 26.64 1.09 -4.89
C ASP A 111 25.35 1.90 -4.86
N THR A 112 24.63 1.98 -5.98
CA THR A 112 23.44 2.81 -6.11
C THR A 112 22.26 2.33 -5.28
N LEU A 113 22.27 1.09 -4.78
CA LEU A 113 21.18 0.56 -3.99
C LEU A 113 20.95 1.36 -2.71
N ASP A 114 22.04 1.75 -2.03
CA ASP A 114 21.94 2.58 -0.82
C ASP A 114 21.36 3.97 -1.13
N ASP A 115 21.75 4.55 -2.25
CA ASP A 115 21.21 5.84 -2.70
C ASP A 115 19.71 5.75 -2.99
N ILE A 116 19.25 4.66 -3.59
CA ILE A 116 17.83 4.42 -3.84
C ILE A 116 17.06 4.37 -2.52
N ASN A 117 17.58 3.65 -1.52
CA ASN A 117 16.94 3.50 -0.24
C ASN A 117 16.95 4.80 0.57
N SER A 118 18.03 5.58 0.50
CA SER A 118 18.15 6.84 1.24
C SER A 118 17.28 7.95 0.65
N SER A 119 16.91 7.89 -0.61
CA SER A 119 16.08 8.90 -1.27
C SER A 119 14.58 8.69 -1.05
N SER A 120 14.19 7.58 -0.50
CA SER A 120 12.78 7.27 -0.18
C SER A 120 12.33 7.71 1.23
#